data_bd34a986d6313663343a436f453157bb
#
_entry.id   bd34a986d6313663343a436f453157bb
#
_cell.length_a   1.000
_cell.length_b   1.000
_cell.length_c   1.000
_cell.angle_alpha   90.00
_cell.angle_beta   90.00
_cell.angle_gamma   90.00
#
_symmetry.space_group_name_H-M   'P 1'
#
loop_
_entity.id
_entity.type
_entity.pdbx_description
1 polymer ?
#
loop_
_entity_poly.entity_id
_entity_poly.type
_entity_poly.pdbx_seq_one_letter_code
_entity_poly.pdbx_strand_id
1 'polypeptide(L)'
;MLVDFHMHSVYSDGIETPKELLRHALDCNVSMMALTDHDEIDGIQALRAAQKELDPNESIKIVNGCEFSADYKDKSIHILGYCFDENNKDLNEFIKFFKRKREERVDEMIRRCNIEGYHITKEDLI
;
A
#
# COMPACT_ATOMS: atom_id res chain seq x y z
N MET A 1 -17.27 9.68 16.68
CA MET A 1 -16.55 8.55 16.06
C MET A 1 -15.76 9.11 14.89
N LEU A 2 -14.44 8.99 14.91
CA LEU A 2 -13.54 9.41 13.83
C LEU A 2 -13.06 8.16 13.09
N VAL A 3 -13.07 8.18 11.76
CA VAL A 3 -12.61 7.07 10.91
C VAL A 3 -11.66 7.59 9.83
N ASP A 4 -10.67 6.80 9.47
CA ASP A 4 -9.77 7.07 8.36
C ASP A 4 -9.57 5.79 7.53
N PHE A 5 -10.04 5.80 6.29
CA PHE A 5 -10.04 4.65 5.39
C PHE A 5 -9.16 4.85 4.16
N HIS A 6 -8.28 5.87 4.17
CA HIS A 6 -7.39 6.10 3.04
C HIS A 6 -6.01 6.58 3.53
N MET A 7 -5.13 5.62 3.80
CA MET A 7 -3.78 5.87 4.29
C MET A 7 -2.77 5.03 3.51
N HIS A 8 -1.58 5.59 3.31
CA HIS A 8 -0.45 4.93 2.65
C HIS A 8 0.73 4.82 3.59
N SER A 9 1.43 3.69 3.53
CA SER A 9 2.63 3.43 4.31
C SER A 9 3.87 3.30 3.42
N VAL A 10 5.00 3.00 4.05
CA VAL A 10 6.26 2.66 3.35
C VAL A 10 6.16 1.40 2.49
N TYR A 11 5.05 0.68 2.54
CA TYR A 11 4.79 -0.46 1.65
C TYR A 11 4.39 -0.02 0.25
N SER A 12 4.00 1.24 0.06
CA SER A 12 3.75 1.84 -1.26
C SER A 12 4.47 3.18 -1.41
N ASP A 13 3.79 4.29 -1.28
CA ASP A 13 4.33 5.64 -1.49
C ASP A 13 4.21 6.55 -0.26
N GLY A 14 3.77 6.01 0.87
CA GLY A 14 3.81 6.69 2.16
C GLY A 14 5.23 6.72 2.76
N ILE A 15 5.45 7.61 3.70
CA ILE A 15 6.75 7.78 4.38
C ILE A 15 6.78 7.15 5.78
N GLU A 16 5.63 6.76 6.33
CA GLU A 16 5.50 6.21 7.66
C GLU A 16 5.28 4.70 7.63
N THR A 17 5.78 4.02 8.63
CA THR A 17 5.50 2.60 8.83
C THR A 17 4.06 2.39 9.31
N PRO A 18 3.45 1.21 9.09
CA PRO A 18 2.14 0.89 9.65
C PRO A 18 2.04 1.09 11.18
N LYS A 19 3.15 0.89 11.89
CA LYS A 19 3.23 1.12 13.34
C LYS A 19 3.14 2.60 13.72
N GLU A 20 3.78 3.47 12.95
CA GLU A 20 3.71 4.93 13.15
C GLU A 20 2.32 5.46 12.84
N LEU A 21 1.73 5.01 11.72
CA LEU A 21 0.35 5.35 11.35
C LEU A 21 -0.66 4.93 12.44
N LEU A 22 -0.50 3.73 13.00
CA LEU A 22 -1.35 3.29 14.11
C LEU A 22 -1.18 4.16 15.34
N ARG A 23 0.04 4.57 15.67
CA ARG A 23 0.30 5.47 16.81
C ARG A 23 -0.40 6.81 16.60
N HIS A 24 -0.30 7.40 15.42
CA HIS A 24 -1.00 8.65 15.09
C HIS A 24 -2.52 8.49 15.16
N ALA A 25 -3.05 7.36 14.68
CA ALA A 25 -4.48 7.07 14.77
C ALA A 25 -4.96 6.97 16.24
N LEU A 26 -4.16 6.36 17.12
CA LEU A 26 -4.43 6.31 18.56
C LEU A 26 -4.41 7.71 19.19
N ASP A 27 -3.38 8.51 18.89
CA ASP A 27 -3.23 9.87 19.40
C ASP A 27 -4.40 10.79 18.96
N CYS A 28 -4.93 10.53 17.75
CA CYS A 28 -6.09 11.26 17.20
C CYS A 28 -7.45 10.69 17.62
N ASN A 29 -7.49 9.64 18.44
CA ASN A 29 -8.72 8.95 18.84
C ASN A 29 -9.55 8.45 17.63
N VAL A 30 -8.88 7.93 16.61
CA VAL A 30 -9.52 7.23 15.49
C VAL A 30 -10.15 5.95 16.01
N SER A 31 -11.36 5.64 15.58
CA SER A 31 -12.11 4.44 15.99
C SER A 31 -12.02 3.31 14.96
N MET A 32 -11.83 3.65 13.69
CA MET A 32 -11.65 2.68 12.59
C MET A 32 -10.66 3.22 11.58
N MET A 33 -9.78 2.34 11.07
CA MET A 33 -8.81 2.70 10.05
C MET A 33 -8.66 1.61 8.99
N ALA A 34 -8.24 2.00 7.79
CA ALA A 34 -7.79 1.09 6.76
C ALA A 34 -6.48 1.59 6.16
N LEU A 35 -5.49 0.71 6.08
CA LEU A 35 -4.30 0.94 5.27
C LEU A 35 -4.64 0.53 3.83
N THR A 36 -4.37 1.44 2.87
CA THR A 36 -4.77 1.30 1.46
C THR A 36 -3.58 1.50 0.54
N ASP A 37 -2.49 0.82 0.83
CA ASP A 37 -1.27 0.88 0.00
C ASP A 37 -1.57 0.52 -1.46
N HIS A 38 -0.83 1.13 -2.40
CA HIS A 38 -1.02 0.93 -3.84
C HIS A 38 -0.61 -0.48 -4.28
N ASP A 39 -1.58 -1.26 -4.78
CA ASP A 39 -1.39 -2.63 -5.29
C ASP A 39 -0.59 -3.52 -4.32
N GLU A 40 -0.80 -3.31 -3.01
CA GLU A 40 -0.02 -3.92 -1.94
C GLU A 40 -0.90 -4.17 -0.71
N ILE A 41 -0.75 -5.34 -0.08
CA ILE A 41 -1.52 -5.71 1.11
C ILE A 41 -0.65 -6.23 2.28
N ASP A 42 0.66 -6.38 2.08
CA ASP A 42 1.56 -6.89 3.13
C ASP A 42 1.63 -5.94 4.33
N GLY A 43 1.42 -4.63 4.12
CA GLY A 43 1.32 -3.62 5.16
C GLY A 43 0.21 -3.88 6.18
N ILE A 44 -0.86 -4.58 5.78
CA ILE A 44 -1.99 -4.93 6.66
C ILE A 44 -1.52 -5.87 7.78
N GLN A 45 -0.70 -6.87 7.45
CA GLN A 45 -0.16 -7.79 8.46
C GLN A 45 0.78 -7.07 9.43
N ALA A 46 1.62 -6.15 8.93
CA ALA A 46 2.48 -5.32 9.76
C ALA A 46 1.66 -4.41 10.69
N LEU A 47 0.54 -3.84 10.20
CA LEU A 47 -0.39 -3.03 10.99
C LEU A 47 -1.04 -3.85 12.11
N ARG A 48 -1.51 -5.06 11.81
CA ARG A 48 -2.08 -5.97 12.82
C ARG A 48 -1.05 -6.44 13.85
N ALA A 49 0.20 -6.66 13.43
CA ALA A 49 1.29 -6.97 14.35
C ALA A 49 1.57 -5.79 15.29
N ALA A 50 1.60 -4.56 14.77
CA ALA A 50 1.73 -3.35 15.56
C ALA A 50 0.56 -3.14 16.53
N GLN A 51 -0.67 -3.48 16.11
CA GLN A 51 -1.86 -3.39 16.96
C GLN A 51 -1.75 -4.26 18.21
N LYS A 52 -1.27 -5.48 18.10
CA LYS A 52 -1.08 -6.36 19.25
C LYS A 52 -0.14 -5.76 20.31
N GLU A 53 0.79 -4.90 19.87
CA GLU A 53 1.75 -4.24 20.76
C GLU A 53 1.20 -2.92 21.33
N LEU A 54 0.62 -2.06 20.47
CA LEU A 54 0.24 -0.70 20.83
C LEU A 54 -1.21 -0.55 21.29
N ASP A 55 -2.09 -1.41 20.79
CA ASP A 55 -3.54 -1.38 21.04
C ASP A 55 -4.08 -2.80 21.32
N PRO A 56 -3.59 -3.50 22.36
CA PRO A 56 -3.96 -4.90 22.64
C PRO A 56 -5.45 -5.07 22.95
N ASN A 57 -6.16 -4.00 23.29
CA ASN A 57 -7.61 -4.00 23.51
C ASN A 57 -8.42 -3.74 22.25
N GLU A 58 -7.75 -3.59 21.10
CA GLU A 58 -8.37 -3.35 19.79
C GLU A 58 -9.36 -2.17 19.82
N SER A 59 -8.95 -1.07 20.45
CA SER A 59 -9.77 0.17 20.51
C SER A 59 -9.98 0.78 19.14
N ILE A 60 -9.05 0.55 18.20
CA ILE A 60 -9.16 0.88 16.78
C ILE A 60 -9.54 -0.39 16.01
N LYS A 61 -10.64 -0.34 15.26
CA LYS A 61 -10.99 -1.41 14.34
C LYS A 61 -10.21 -1.25 13.02
N ILE A 62 -9.36 -2.24 12.70
CA ILE A 62 -8.63 -2.30 11.44
C ILE A 62 -9.50 -2.98 10.38
N VAL A 63 -9.70 -2.30 9.25
CA VAL A 63 -10.39 -2.81 8.06
C VAL A 63 -9.34 -3.10 6.98
N ASN A 64 -9.40 -4.26 6.34
CA ASN A 64 -8.55 -4.56 5.19
C ASN A 64 -8.88 -3.60 4.06
N GLY A 65 -7.87 -2.93 3.52
CA GLY A 65 -7.99 -1.99 2.42
C GLY A 65 -6.82 -2.10 1.44
N CYS A 66 -7.06 -1.69 0.21
CA CYS A 66 -6.04 -1.58 -0.83
C CYS A 66 -6.50 -0.56 -1.86
N GLU A 67 -5.58 0.24 -2.39
CA GLU A 67 -5.83 1.11 -3.53
C GLU A 67 -5.29 0.46 -4.80
N PHE A 68 -6.21 -0.06 -5.62
CA PHE A 68 -5.88 -0.76 -6.85
C PHE A 68 -5.68 0.22 -8.01
N SER A 69 -4.55 0.09 -8.71
CA SER A 69 -4.31 0.80 -9.97
C SER A 69 -5.15 0.15 -11.08
N ALA A 70 -5.83 0.98 -11.87
CA ALA A 70 -6.63 0.55 -13.00
C ALA A 70 -6.56 1.57 -14.14
N ASP A 71 -6.84 1.12 -15.35
CA ASP A 71 -6.93 1.98 -16.52
C ASP A 71 -8.36 1.93 -17.10
N TYR A 72 -8.89 3.11 -17.41
CA TYR A 72 -10.18 3.23 -18.06
C TYR A 72 -10.12 4.30 -19.16
N LYS A 73 -10.35 3.91 -20.42
CA LYS A 73 -10.34 4.79 -21.58
C LYS A 73 -9.10 5.72 -21.62
N ASP A 74 -7.93 5.11 -21.57
CA ASP A 74 -6.61 5.77 -21.58
C ASP A 74 -6.34 6.73 -20.41
N LYS A 75 -7.13 6.60 -19.35
CA LYS A 75 -6.91 7.31 -18.07
C LYS A 75 -6.55 6.32 -16.97
N SER A 76 -5.48 6.63 -16.25
CA SER A 76 -5.18 5.93 -15.01
C SER A 76 -6.16 6.38 -13.93
N ILE A 77 -6.74 5.41 -13.24
CA ILE A 77 -7.65 5.63 -12.11
C ILE A 77 -7.24 4.74 -10.95
N HIS A 78 -7.61 5.13 -9.74
CA HIS A 78 -7.41 4.31 -8.56
C HIS A 78 -8.76 3.90 -7.98
N ILE A 79 -8.84 2.64 -7.54
CA ILE A 79 -10.07 2.06 -6.98
C ILE A 79 -9.76 1.56 -5.58
N LEU A 80 -10.43 2.13 -4.59
CA LEU A 80 -10.32 1.68 -3.21
C LEU A 80 -11.18 0.44 -2.98
N GLY A 81 -10.55 -0.66 -2.57
CA GLY A 81 -11.21 -1.91 -2.19
C GLY A 81 -11.10 -2.14 -0.69
N TYR A 82 -12.18 -2.65 -0.08
CA TYR A 82 -12.23 -2.89 1.36
C TYR A 82 -12.83 -4.24 1.71
N CYS A 83 -12.61 -4.69 2.94
CA CYS A 83 -13.25 -5.86 3.54
C CYS A 83 -13.01 -7.18 2.81
N PHE A 84 -11.93 -7.29 2.04
CA PHE A 84 -11.53 -8.54 1.39
C PHE A 84 -10.82 -9.48 2.38
N ASP A 85 -10.76 -10.77 2.02
CA ASP A 85 -9.91 -11.75 2.70
C ASP A 85 -8.46 -11.61 2.18
N GLU A 86 -7.55 -11.18 3.05
CA GLU A 86 -6.13 -11.02 2.74
C GLU A 86 -5.44 -12.34 2.38
N ASN A 87 -6.03 -13.48 2.73
CA ASN A 87 -5.52 -14.82 2.38
C ASN A 87 -6.12 -15.38 1.08
N ASN A 88 -7.00 -14.63 0.40
CA ASN A 88 -7.58 -15.06 -0.87
C ASN A 88 -6.48 -15.25 -1.92
N LYS A 89 -6.42 -16.45 -2.52
CA LYS A 89 -5.35 -16.81 -3.47
C LYS A 89 -5.39 -15.96 -4.73
N ASP A 90 -6.57 -15.73 -5.29
CA ASP A 90 -6.72 -14.98 -6.53
C ASP A 90 -6.31 -13.52 -6.33
N LEU A 91 -6.67 -12.92 -5.18
CA LEU A 91 -6.20 -11.58 -4.81
C LEU A 91 -4.67 -11.53 -4.70
N ASN A 92 -4.07 -12.48 -4.01
CA ASN A 92 -2.61 -12.54 -3.83
C ASN A 92 -1.87 -12.74 -5.17
N GLU A 93 -2.41 -13.55 -6.08
CA GLU A 93 -1.85 -13.73 -7.43
C GLU A 93 -1.98 -12.44 -8.25
N PHE A 94 -3.11 -11.75 -8.15
CA PHE A 94 -3.35 -10.46 -8.79
C PHE A 94 -2.36 -9.40 -8.30
N ILE A 95 -2.15 -9.26 -6.99
CA ILE A 95 -1.17 -8.34 -6.40
C ILE A 95 0.25 -8.66 -6.90
N LYS A 96 0.66 -9.93 -6.89
CA LYS A 96 1.97 -10.35 -7.42
C LYS A 96 2.14 -10.03 -8.90
N PHE A 97 1.08 -10.19 -9.69
CA PHE A 97 1.10 -9.82 -11.10
C PHE A 97 1.35 -8.31 -11.28
N PHE A 98 0.66 -7.45 -10.52
CA PHE A 98 0.83 -6.01 -10.59
C PHE A 98 2.21 -5.55 -10.12
N LYS A 99 2.73 -6.11 -9.03
CA LYS A 99 4.10 -5.86 -8.55
C LYS A 99 5.12 -6.13 -9.67
N ARG A 100 5.04 -7.31 -10.29
CA ARG A 100 5.92 -7.67 -11.41
C ARG A 100 5.79 -6.69 -12.60
N LYS A 101 4.57 -6.31 -12.96
CA LYS A 101 4.33 -5.35 -14.04
C LYS A 101 4.90 -3.96 -13.73
N ARG A 102 4.85 -3.54 -12.50
CA ARG A 102 5.47 -2.30 -12.05
C ARG A 102 7.00 -2.36 -12.15
N GLU A 103 7.62 -3.46 -11.73
CA GLU A 103 9.05 -3.69 -11.87
C GLU A 103 9.49 -3.70 -13.35
N GLU A 104 8.79 -4.44 -14.21
CA GLU A 104 9.04 -4.47 -15.66
C GLU A 104 8.96 -3.06 -16.28
N ARG A 105 7.99 -2.25 -15.84
CA ARG A 105 7.85 -0.86 -16.29
C ARG A 105 9.02 0.00 -15.86
N VAL A 106 9.47 -0.12 -14.62
CA VAL A 106 10.65 0.61 -14.11
C VAL A 106 11.89 0.24 -14.91
N ASP A 107 12.13 -1.07 -15.14
CA ASP A 107 13.26 -1.55 -15.94
C ASP A 107 13.24 -0.99 -17.36
N GLU A 108 12.08 -0.93 -17.99
CA GLU A 108 11.93 -0.35 -19.33
C GLU A 108 12.16 1.18 -19.32
N MET A 109 11.71 1.89 -18.30
CA MET A 109 11.99 3.33 -18.16
C MET A 109 13.48 3.61 -18.01
N ILE A 110 14.18 2.86 -17.15
CA ILE A 110 15.62 2.94 -16.99
C ILE A 110 16.32 2.67 -18.33
N ARG A 111 15.93 1.59 -19.01
CA ARG A 111 16.49 1.24 -20.32
C ARG A 111 16.34 2.38 -21.33
N ARG A 112 15.18 3.01 -21.42
CA ARG A 112 14.93 4.15 -22.33
C ARG A 112 15.79 5.35 -21.95
N CYS A 113 15.86 5.70 -20.68
CA CYS A 113 16.73 6.80 -20.23
C CYS A 113 18.19 6.56 -20.60
N ASN A 114 18.68 5.32 -20.44
CA ASN A 114 20.07 4.98 -20.77
C ASN A 114 20.36 5.04 -22.29
N ILE A 115 19.36 4.72 -23.15
CA ILE A 115 19.49 4.91 -24.60
C ILE A 115 19.63 6.38 -24.98
N GLU A 116 18.94 7.26 -24.25
CA GLU A 116 19.01 8.72 -24.46
C GLU A 116 20.26 9.36 -23.82
N GLY A 117 21.16 8.55 -23.23
CA GLY A 117 22.42 9.02 -22.66
C GLY A 117 22.40 9.36 -21.17
N TYR A 118 21.30 9.10 -20.47
CA TYR A 118 21.24 9.22 -19.02
C TYR A 118 21.70 7.91 -18.38
N HIS A 119 22.75 7.96 -17.59
CA HIS A 119 23.27 6.78 -16.88
C HIS A 119 22.51 6.58 -15.55
N ILE A 120 21.32 5.95 -15.62
CA ILE A 120 20.44 5.72 -14.47
C ILE A 120 20.41 4.21 -14.17
N THR A 121 20.45 3.88 -12.88
CA THR A 121 20.31 2.52 -12.34
C THR A 121 19.11 2.43 -11.40
N LYS A 122 18.75 1.22 -10.93
CA LYS A 122 17.68 1.06 -9.93
C LYS A 122 18.03 1.73 -8.60
N GLU A 123 19.29 1.71 -8.23
CA GLU A 123 19.82 2.29 -6.99
C GLU A 123 19.66 3.82 -6.95
N ASP A 124 19.59 4.47 -8.11
CA ASP A 124 19.38 5.93 -8.22
C ASP A 124 17.93 6.35 -7.98
N LEU A 125 17.00 5.37 -7.87
CA LEU A 125 15.56 5.62 -7.73
C LEU A 125 15.05 5.47 -6.29
N ILE A 126 15.95 5.23 -5.32
CA ILE A 126 15.64 4.99 -3.90
C ILE A 126 15.87 6.25 -3.08
#